data_f5ae822d4e12e1a66c2a3b9f90c21341
#
_entry.id   f5ae822d4e12e1a66c2a3b9f90c21341
#
_cell.length_a   1.000
_cell.length_b   1.000
_cell.length_c   1.000
_cell.angle_alpha   90.00
_cell.angle_beta   90.00
_cell.angle_gamma   90.00
#
_symmetry.space_group_name_H-M   'P 1'
#
loop_
_entity.id
_entity.type
_entity.pdbx_description
1 polymer ?
#
loop_
_entity_poly.entity_id
_entity_poly.type
_entity_poly.pdbx_seq_one_letter_code
_entity_poly.pdbx_strand_id
1 'polypeptide(L)'
;ELTPYDRLEIIRHKNRPTIRDYLPLIFTDFYEMHGDRLFGDDGAILGGVGRFQGMPVTVISEVKGRDIFENKASNFAMPHPEGYRKALRLARQAEKFHRPVICFIDTSGAFCGVAAEKRGQGEAIARNLAEFMTLRTPVISVILGEGGSGGALALGVCDELAMMENAIYSVISP
;
A
#
# COMPACT_ATOMS: atom_id res chain seq x y z
N GLU A 1 4.74 29.10 -7.40
CA GLU A 1 5.13 27.73 -6.99
C GLU A 1 4.23 27.27 -5.85
N LEU A 2 3.85 25.99 -5.83
CA LEU A 2 3.06 25.41 -4.73
C LEU A 2 3.92 25.28 -3.49
N THR A 3 3.37 25.68 -2.34
CA THR A 3 3.99 25.44 -1.05
C THR A 3 3.84 23.98 -0.63
N PRO A 4 4.60 23.48 0.34
CA PRO A 4 4.37 22.13 0.91
C PRO A 4 2.94 21.94 1.45
N TYR A 5 2.34 22.99 2.00
CA TYR A 5 0.96 22.97 2.49
C TYR A 5 -0.06 22.82 1.34
N ASP A 6 0.12 23.56 0.24
CA ASP A 6 -0.74 23.43 -0.94
C ASP A 6 -0.70 22.01 -1.50
N ARG A 7 0.47 21.35 -1.52
CA ARG A 7 0.60 19.95 -1.93
C ARG A 7 -0.17 19.02 -0.99
N LEU A 8 -0.10 19.27 0.33
CA LEU A 8 -0.85 18.50 1.31
C LEU A 8 -2.37 18.61 1.08
N GLU A 9 -2.87 19.83 0.80
CA GLU A 9 -4.28 20.03 0.48
C GLU A 9 -4.68 19.28 -0.81
N ILE A 10 -3.85 19.30 -1.85
CA ILE A 10 -4.08 18.58 -3.11
C ILE A 10 -4.20 17.09 -2.86
N ILE A 11 -3.24 16.49 -2.16
CA ILE A 11 -3.24 15.03 -1.94
C ILE A 11 -4.33 14.56 -0.98
N ARG A 12 -4.83 15.44 -0.12
CA ARG A 12 -5.96 15.16 0.79
C ARG A 12 -7.32 15.54 0.23
N HIS A 13 -7.35 16.11 -0.98
CA HIS A 13 -8.60 16.51 -1.61
C HIS A 13 -9.48 15.29 -1.91
N LYS A 14 -10.77 15.36 -1.55
CA LYS A 14 -11.72 14.24 -1.66
C LYS A 14 -11.93 13.71 -3.09
N ASN A 15 -11.71 14.54 -4.10
CA ASN A 15 -11.87 14.17 -5.50
C ASN A 15 -10.56 13.71 -6.15
N ARG A 16 -9.46 13.60 -5.39
CA ARG A 16 -8.22 13.06 -5.92
C ARG A 16 -8.42 11.59 -6.30
N PRO A 17 -7.92 11.15 -7.47
CA PRO A 17 -7.95 9.74 -7.84
C PRO A 17 -7.21 8.88 -6.81
N THR A 18 -7.77 7.72 -6.51
CA THR A 18 -7.20 6.71 -5.60
C THR A 18 -6.86 5.45 -6.37
N ILE A 19 -6.30 4.45 -5.69
CA ILE A 19 -6.03 3.15 -6.35
C ILE A 19 -7.27 2.55 -6.99
N ARG A 20 -8.47 2.78 -6.44
CA ARG A 20 -9.73 2.26 -6.99
C ARG A 20 -10.05 2.85 -8.36
N ASP A 21 -9.55 4.05 -8.67
CA ASP A 21 -9.67 4.67 -9.98
C ASP A 21 -8.58 4.19 -10.94
N TYR A 22 -7.35 4.06 -10.46
CA TYR A 22 -6.22 3.64 -11.28
C TYR A 22 -6.26 2.15 -11.63
N LEU A 23 -6.70 1.30 -10.71
CA LEU A 23 -6.65 -0.15 -10.86
C LEU A 23 -7.31 -0.64 -12.17
N PRO A 24 -8.57 -0.28 -12.49
CA PRO A 24 -9.23 -0.74 -13.70
C PRO A 24 -8.69 -0.09 -14.99
N LEU A 25 -7.95 1.02 -14.88
CA LEU A 25 -7.36 1.71 -16.02
C LEU A 25 -5.98 1.14 -16.39
N ILE A 26 -5.25 0.61 -15.40
CA ILE A 26 -3.87 0.14 -15.57
C ILE A 26 -3.81 -1.38 -15.74
N PHE A 27 -4.67 -2.11 -15.02
CA PHE A 27 -4.61 -3.57 -14.96
C PHE A 27 -5.87 -4.21 -15.54
N THR A 28 -5.69 -5.33 -16.22
CA THR A 28 -6.78 -6.21 -16.67
C THR A 28 -6.78 -7.50 -15.86
N ASP A 29 -7.91 -8.22 -15.90
CA ASP A 29 -8.08 -9.54 -15.24
C ASP A 29 -7.67 -9.53 -13.76
N PHE A 30 -7.93 -8.43 -13.06
CA PHE A 30 -7.53 -8.32 -11.66
C PHE A 30 -8.43 -9.20 -10.78
N TYR A 31 -7.77 -10.07 -10.00
CA TYR A 31 -8.40 -10.92 -9.00
C TYR A 31 -7.87 -10.56 -7.62
N GLU A 32 -8.74 -10.00 -6.77
CA GLU A 32 -8.39 -9.59 -5.41
C GLU A 32 -8.23 -10.81 -4.49
N MET A 33 -7.23 -10.78 -3.64
CA MET A 33 -6.89 -11.82 -2.67
C MET A 33 -6.93 -11.28 -1.25
N HIS A 34 -7.57 -12.01 -0.36
CA HIS A 34 -7.88 -11.55 0.99
C HIS A 34 -7.13 -12.34 2.07
N GLY A 35 -6.96 -11.70 3.24
CA GLY A 35 -6.49 -12.29 4.48
C GLY A 35 -4.99 -12.55 4.57
N ASP A 36 -4.48 -12.50 5.81
CA ASP A 36 -3.08 -12.73 6.13
C ASP A 36 -2.72 -14.20 6.41
N ARG A 37 -3.70 -15.10 6.47
CA ARG A 37 -3.57 -16.51 6.85
C ARG A 37 -3.18 -16.73 8.32
N LEU A 38 -3.35 -15.71 9.16
CA LEU A 38 -3.04 -15.78 10.59
C LEU A 38 -4.19 -15.27 11.45
N PHE A 39 -4.61 -14.01 11.24
CA PHE A 39 -5.63 -13.36 12.05
C PHE A 39 -6.87 -12.99 11.25
N GLY A 40 -6.73 -12.32 10.10
CA GLY A 40 -7.86 -11.84 9.34
C GLY A 40 -7.51 -11.12 8.05
N ASP A 41 -8.47 -10.38 7.54
CA ASP A 41 -8.26 -9.46 6.42
C ASP A 41 -8.20 -8.02 6.92
N ASP A 42 -7.61 -7.15 6.11
CA ASP A 42 -7.56 -5.71 6.35
C ASP A 42 -7.93 -4.96 5.07
N GLY A 43 -9.01 -4.18 5.16
CA GLY A 43 -9.50 -3.36 4.05
C GLY A 43 -8.61 -2.16 3.70
N ALA A 44 -7.64 -1.84 4.56
CA ALA A 44 -6.63 -0.81 4.28
C ALA A 44 -5.57 -1.27 3.27
N ILE A 45 -5.44 -2.58 3.03
CA ILE A 45 -4.59 -3.14 2.00
C ILE A 45 -5.44 -3.88 0.96
N LEU A 46 -5.43 -3.40 -0.27
CA LEU A 46 -5.87 -4.13 -1.45
C LEU A 46 -4.69 -4.91 -2.01
N GLY A 47 -4.90 -6.16 -2.39
CA GLY A 47 -3.85 -6.95 -3.01
C GLY A 47 -4.41 -8.06 -3.87
N GLY A 48 -3.72 -8.37 -4.95
CA GLY A 48 -4.18 -9.40 -5.87
C GLY A 48 -3.26 -9.62 -7.04
N VAL A 49 -3.73 -10.41 -7.99
CA VAL A 49 -3.05 -10.74 -9.24
C VAL A 49 -3.81 -10.16 -10.41
N GLY A 50 -3.11 -9.56 -11.34
CA GLY A 50 -3.69 -9.01 -12.56
C GLY A 50 -2.70 -9.05 -13.71
N ARG A 51 -3.02 -8.33 -14.80
CA ARG A 51 -2.13 -8.16 -15.95
C ARG A 51 -1.84 -6.69 -16.18
N PHE A 52 -0.57 -6.38 -16.33
CA PHE A 52 -0.09 -5.09 -16.82
C PHE A 52 0.43 -5.26 -18.23
N GLN A 53 -0.25 -4.67 -19.23
CA GLN A 53 0.08 -4.83 -20.65
C GLN A 53 0.28 -6.32 -21.06
N GLY A 54 -0.62 -7.19 -20.56
CA GLY A 54 -0.58 -8.62 -20.83
C GLY A 54 0.34 -9.43 -19.92
N MET A 55 1.28 -8.82 -19.22
CA MET A 55 2.20 -9.49 -18.30
C MET A 55 1.54 -9.74 -16.93
N PRO A 56 1.57 -10.97 -16.40
CA PRO A 56 1.07 -11.24 -15.05
C PRO A 56 1.88 -10.49 -13.99
N VAL A 57 1.19 -9.77 -13.12
CA VAL A 57 1.79 -9.00 -12.02
C VAL A 57 1.03 -9.23 -10.72
N THR A 58 1.69 -9.00 -9.60
CA THR A 58 1.02 -8.86 -8.30
C THR A 58 0.91 -7.38 -7.95
N VAL A 59 -0.30 -6.94 -7.62
CA VAL A 59 -0.58 -5.56 -7.22
C VAL A 59 -0.86 -5.55 -5.72
N ILE A 60 -0.24 -4.63 -5.00
CA ILE A 60 -0.44 -4.41 -3.57
C ILE A 60 -0.62 -2.90 -3.37
N SER A 61 -1.66 -2.48 -2.67
CA SER A 61 -1.90 -1.05 -2.46
C SER A 61 -2.47 -0.76 -1.09
N GLU A 62 -2.05 0.33 -0.50
CA GLU A 62 -2.82 1.01 0.53
C GLU A 62 -4.04 1.66 -0.08
N VAL A 63 -5.17 1.64 0.64
CA VAL A 63 -6.48 2.06 0.13
C VAL A 63 -6.97 3.27 0.90
N LYS A 64 -7.02 4.42 0.24
CA LYS A 64 -7.68 5.61 0.74
C LYS A 64 -9.11 5.68 0.22
N GLY A 65 -10.06 5.93 1.12
CA GLY A 65 -11.46 6.12 0.76
C GLY A 65 -11.77 7.55 0.34
N ARG A 66 -12.87 7.75 -0.41
CA ARG A 66 -13.36 9.06 -0.86
C ARG A 66 -14.40 9.66 0.07
N ASP A 67 -15.10 8.81 0.80
CA ASP A 67 -16.12 9.21 1.76
C ASP A 67 -15.89 8.53 3.12
N ILE A 68 -16.76 8.83 4.08
CA ILE A 68 -16.65 8.31 5.44
C ILE A 68 -16.86 6.80 5.52
N PHE A 69 -17.67 6.22 4.62
CA PHE A 69 -17.94 4.79 4.61
C PHE A 69 -16.76 4.01 4.04
N GLU A 70 -16.22 4.47 2.90
CA GLU A 70 -15.00 3.90 2.30
C GLU A 70 -13.80 4.05 3.26
N ASN A 71 -13.64 5.22 3.88
CA ASN A 71 -12.56 5.44 4.85
C ASN A 71 -12.68 4.54 6.07
N LYS A 72 -13.87 4.31 6.61
CA LYS A 72 -14.06 3.35 7.71
C LYS A 72 -13.72 1.92 7.27
N ALA A 73 -14.13 1.51 6.06
CA ALA A 73 -13.84 0.19 5.53
C ALA A 73 -12.35 -0.06 5.30
N SER A 74 -11.59 1.00 5.01
CA SER A 74 -10.13 0.95 4.79
C SER A 74 -9.32 1.48 5.99
N ASN A 75 -9.90 1.54 7.18
CA ASN A 75 -9.24 2.07 8.39
C ASN A 75 -8.57 3.44 8.16
N PHE A 76 -9.18 4.31 7.35
CA PHE A 76 -8.62 5.61 6.94
C PHE A 76 -7.24 5.49 6.26
N ALA A 77 -7.06 4.46 5.47
CA ALA A 77 -5.80 4.10 4.82
C ALA A 77 -4.66 3.78 5.81
N MET A 78 -4.98 3.40 7.03
CA MET A 78 -4.01 3.02 8.07
C MET A 78 -4.04 1.51 8.28
N PRO A 79 -3.11 0.75 7.70
CA PRO A 79 -3.12 -0.70 7.83
C PRO A 79 -2.85 -1.19 9.24
N HIS A 80 -3.56 -2.26 9.62
CA HIS A 80 -3.29 -3.09 10.78
C HIS A 80 -2.19 -4.13 10.47
N PRO A 81 -1.68 -4.87 11.47
CA PRO A 81 -0.65 -5.89 11.24
C PRO A 81 -1.02 -6.92 10.17
N GLU A 82 -2.28 -7.33 10.14
CA GLU A 82 -2.81 -8.28 9.15
C GLU A 82 -2.76 -7.76 7.72
N GLY A 83 -2.86 -6.43 7.51
CA GLY A 83 -2.67 -5.81 6.21
C GLY A 83 -1.23 -5.95 5.71
N TYR A 84 -0.25 -5.65 6.56
CA TYR A 84 1.17 -5.81 6.22
C TYR A 84 1.55 -7.28 5.99
N ARG A 85 1.02 -8.20 6.81
CA ARG A 85 1.23 -9.64 6.62
C ARG A 85 0.59 -10.14 5.32
N LYS A 86 -0.60 -9.63 4.95
CA LYS A 86 -1.23 -9.90 3.65
C LYS A 86 -0.33 -9.43 2.51
N ALA A 87 0.19 -8.21 2.58
CA ALA A 87 1.11 -7.66 1.59
C ALA A 87 2.34 -8.55 1.40
N LEU A 88 3.01 -8.92 2.48
CA LEU A 88 4.17 -9.79 2.44
C LEU A 88 3.85 -11.17 1.87
N ARG A 89 2.72 -11.76 2.28
CA ARG A 89 2.26 -13.05 1.73
C ARG A 89 2.10 -13.00 0.22
N LEU A 90 1.51 -11.93 -0.30
CA LEU A 90 1.33 -11.74 -1.74
C LEU A 90 2.65 -11.51 -2.48
N ALA A 91 3.56 -10.75 -1.87
CA ALA A 91 4.90 -10.52 -2.42
C ALA A 91 5.72 -11.83 -2.51
N ARG A 92 5.69 -12.65 -1.46
CA ARG A 92 6.31 -13.99 -1.49
C ARG A 92 5.67 -14.93 -2.53
N GLN A 93 4.35 -14.86 -2.69
CA GLN A 93 3.67 -15.60 -3.74
C GLN A 93 4.09 -15.11 -5.13
N ALA A 94 4.26 -13.79 -5.29
CA ALA A 94 4.75 -13.22 -6.54
C ALA A 94 6.16 -13.76 -6.87
N GLU A 95 7.08 -13.76 -5.92
CA GLU A 95 8.40 -14.34 -6.07
C GLU A 95 8.35 -15.81 -6.51
N LYS A 96 7.53 -16.62 -5.80
CA LYS A 96 7.37 -18.05 -6.12
C LYS A 96 6.92 -18.30 -7.56
N PHE A 97 6.11 -17.41 -8.12
CA PHE A 97 5.55 -17.54 -9.47
C PHE A 97 6.21 -16.58 -10.48
N HIS A 98 7.32 -15.95 -10.10
CA HIS A 98 8.10 -15.04 -10.97
C HIS A 98 7.28 -13.89 -11.54
N ARG A 99 6.36 -13.32 -10.73
CA ARG A 99 5.59 -12.14 -11.09
C ARG A 99 6.22 -10.90 -10.47
N PRO A 100 6.43 -9.81 -11.24
CA PRO A 100 6.75 -8.52 -10.65
C PRO A 100 5.69 -8.08 -9.65
N VAL A 101 6.11 -7.33 -8.63
CA VAL A 101 5.25 -6.71 -7.63
C VAL A 101 5.15 -5.23 -7.92
N ILE A 102 3.93 -4.71 -7.98
CA ILE A 102 3.67 -3.27 -8.11
C ILE A 102 2.94 -2.82 -6.86
N CYS A 103 3.59 -1.98 -6.07
CA CYS A 103 3.04 -1.41 -4.85
C CYS A 103 2.56 0.03 -5.08
N PHE A 104 1.40 0.37 -4.52
CA PHE A 104 0.91 1.75 -4.47
C PHE A 104 0.78 2.18 -3.02
N ILE A 105 1.35 3.33 -2.70
CA ILE A 105 1.45 3.88 -1.35
C ILE A 105 0.54 5.11 -1.25
N ASP A 106 -0.40 5.07 -0.31
CA ASP A 106 -1.32 6.17 -0.04
C ASP A 106 -1.86 6.09 1.39
N THR A 107 -1.02 6.36 2.36
CA THR A 107 -1.33 6.26 3.79
C THR A 107 -0.76 7.42 4.58
N SER A 108 -1.45 7.83 5.63
CA SER A 108 -0.89 8.75 6.64
C SER A 108 0.04 8.02 7.64
N GLY A 109 0.04 6.69 7.65
CA GLY A 109 0.85 5.85 8.52
C GLY A 109 0.16 4.54 8.89
N ALA A 110 0.84 3.71 9.65
CA ALA A 110 0.27 2.48 10.20
C ALA A 110 -0.80 2.79 11.26
N PHE A 111 -1.80 1.93 11.40
CA PHE A 111 -2.83 2.09 12.42
C PHE A 111 -2.21 2.12 13.82
N CYS A 112 -2.51 3.18 14.57
CA CYS A 112 -2.02 3.41 15.92
C CYS A 112 -3.11 3.01 16.93
N GLY A 113 -2.92 1.91 17.64
CA GLY A 113 -3.87 1.47 18.66
C GLY A 113 -3.44 0.20 19.37
N VAL A 114 -3.91 0.04 20.63
CA VAL A 114 -3.55 -1.08 21.50
C VAL A 114 -3.82 -2.45 20.85
N ALA A 115 -4.92 -2.58 20.13
CA ALA A 115 -5.27 -3.84 19.46
C ALA A 115 -4.28 -4.19 18.33
N ALA A 116 -3.79 -3.21 17.58
CA ALA A 116 -2.78 -3.41 16.55
C ALA A 116 -1.42 -3.76 17.19
N GLU A 117 -1.03 -3.05 18.25
CA GLU A 117 0.22 -3.34 18.98
C GLU A 117 0.20 -4.77 19.54
N LYS A 118 -0.90 -5.21 20.16
CA LYS A 118 -1.05 -6.58 20.66
C LYS A 118 -0.94 -7.65 19.58
N ARG A 119 -1.25 -7.32 18.34
CA ARG A 119 -1.14 -8.23 17.18
C ARG A 119 0.18 -8.07 16.41
N GLY A 120 1.12 -7.28 16.95
CA GLY A 120 2.49 -7.16 16.42
C GLY A 120 2.62 -6.16 15.26
N GLN A 121 2.10 -4.92 15.43
CA GLN A 121 2.18 -3.88 14.40
C GLN A 121 3.64 -3.60 13.99
N GLY A 122 4.51 -3.32 14.97
CA GLY A 122 5.92 -3.06 14.70
C GLY A 122 6.65 -4.26 14.08
N GLU A 123 6.33 -5.48 14.53
CA GLU A 123 6.90 -6.71 13.96
C GLU A 123 6.48 -6.90 12.50
N ALA A 124 5.21 -6.69 12.19
CA ALA A 124 4.71 -6.86 10.83
C ALA A 124 5.37 -5.88 9.85
N ILE A 125 5.54 -4.62 10.26
CA ILE A 125 6.26 -3.60 9.48
C ILE A 125 7.73 -3.98 9.31
N ALA A 126 8.42 -4.30 10.41
CA ALA A 126 9.84 -4.64 10.38
C ALA A 126 10.11 -5.88 9.51
N ARG A 127 9.23 -6.87 9.57
CA ARG A 127 9.32 -8.05 8.70
C ARG A 127 9.14 -7.70 7.23
N ASN A 128 8.19 -6.84 6.89
CA ASN A 128 8.06 -6.36 5.52
C ASN A 128 9.35 -5.69 5.04
N LEU A 129 9.94 -4.78 5.83
CA LEU A 129 11.20 -4.13 5.47
C LEU A 129 12.30 -5.17 5.17
N ALA A 130 12.51 -6.12 6.08
CA ALA A 130 13.56 -7.13 5.94
C ALA A 130 13.34 -8.06 4.73
N GLU A 131 12.10 -8.47 4.50
CA GLU A 131 11.81 -9.49 3.49
C GLU A 131 11.61 -8.92 2.09
N PHE A 132 11.05 -7.71 1.94
CA PHE A 132 11.01 -7.06 0.63
C PHE A 132 12.42 -6.81 0.06
N MET A 133 13.42 -6.52 0.93
CA MET A 133 14.83 -6.39 0.51
C MET A 133 15.42 -7.66 -0.11
N THR A 134 14.86 -8.83 0.19
CA THR A 134 15.40 -10.13 -0.24
C THR A 134 14.59 -10.81 -1.33
N LEU A 135 13.49 -10.19 -1.77
CA LEU A 135 12.67 -10.73 -2.86
C LEU A 135 13.47 -10.83 -4.16
N ARG A 136 13.35 -11.98 -4.83
CA ARG A 136 14.02 -12.26 -6.11
C ARG A 136 13.12 -12.00 -7.31
N THR A 137 12.22 -11.07 -7.19
CA THR A 137 11.35 -10.59 -8.27
C THR A 137 11.33 -9.08 -8.23
N PRO A 138 11.20 -8.39 -9.38
CA PRO A 138 11.17 -6.94 -9.39
C PRO A 138 10.05 -6.38 -8.53
N VAL A 139 10.36 -5.37 -7.72
CA VAL A 139 9.41 -4.62 -6.91
C VAL A 139 9.46 -3.16 -7.31
N ILE A 140 8.32 -2.62 -7.72
CA ILE A 140 8.16 -1.20 -8.07
C ILE A 140 7.15 -0.60 -7.12
N SER A 141 7.47 0.53 -6.51
CA SER A 141 6.55 1.25 -5.62
C SER A 141 6.26 2.65 -6.13
N VAL A 142 5.00 3.05 -6.05
CA VAL A 142 4.52 4.37 -6.49
C VAL A 142 3.78 5.04 -5.35
N ILE A 143 4.25 6.22 -4.91
CA ILE A 143 3.55 7.04 -3.93
C ILE A 143 2.49 7.86 -4.68
N LEU A 144 1.21 7.53 -4.46
CA LEU A 144 0.08 8.20 -5.14
C LEU A 144 -0.25 9.56 -4.51
N GLY A 145 -0.17 9.65 -3.21
CA GLY A 145 -0.53 10.87 -2.49
C GLY A 145 0.28 11.04 -1.22
N GLU A 146 -0.07 10.33 -0.17
CA GLU A 146 0.58 10.46 1.12
C GLU A 146 1.37 9.19 1.46
N GLY A 147 2.68 9.32 1.67
CA GLY A 147 3.56 8.27 2.14
C GLY A 147 3.99 8.52 3.58
N GLY A 148 3.22 8.04 4.56
CA GLY A 148 3.43 8.31 5.97
C GLY A 148 4.24 7.23 6.69
N SER A 149 5.39 7.61 7.24
CA SER A 149 6.17 6.88 8.25
C SER A 149 6.42 5.40 7.92
N GLY A 150 6.43 4.54 8.93
CA GLY A 150 6.61 3.09 8.81
C GLY A 150 5.52 2.40 7.98
N GLY A 151 4.31 2.99 7.94
CA GLY A 151 3.22 2.49 7.10
C GLY A 151 3.59 2.47 5.62
N ALA A 152 4.10 3.58 5.13
CA ALA A 152 4.57 3.71 3.77
C ALA A 152 5.84 2.89 3.51
N LEU A 153 6.79 2.89 4.47
CA LEU A 153 8.03 2.12 4.35
C LEU A 153 7.79 0.62 4.15
N ALA A 154 6.76 0.07 4.80
CA ALA A 154 6.44 -1.35 4.70
C ALA A 154 6.14 -1.84 3.27
N LEU A 155 5.80 -0.93 2.36
CA LEU A 155 5.62 -1.17 0.92
C LEU A 155 6.64 -0.39 0.06
N GLY A 156 7.45 0.47 0.67
CA GLY A 156 8.39 1.35 -0.01
C GLY A 156 9.77 0.77 -0.23
N VAL A 157 10.06 -0.42 0.30
CA VAL A 157 11.30 -1.16 0.03
C VAL A 157 11.16 -1.84 -1.33
N CYS A 158 11.83 -1.30 -2.33
CA CYS A 158 11.62 -1.67 -3.73
C CYS A 158 12.89 -1.44 -4.56
N ASP A 159 12.91 -1.98 -5.78
CA ASP A 159 13.99 -1.74 -6.75
C ASP A 159 13.85 -0.35 -7.40
N GLU A 160 12.61 0.09 -7.64
CA GLU A 160 12.30 1.39 -8.24
C GLU A 160 11.19 2.09 -7.46
N LEU A 161 11.44 3.33 -7.04
CA LEU A 161 10.47 4.18 -6.35
C LEU A 161 10.08 5.38 -7.23
N ALA A 162 8.79 5.51 -7.50
CA ALA A 162 8.22 6.67 -8.17
C ALA A 162 7.26 7.43 -7.22
N MET A 163 7.07 8.71 -7.51
CA MET A 163 6.11 9.55 -6.79
C MET A 163 5.29 10.37 -7.79
N MET A 164 4.00 10.55 -7.51
CA MET A 164 3.19 11.52 -8.25
C MET A 164 3.67 12.95 -7.92
N GLU A 165 3.47 13.87 -8.87
CA GLU A 165 4.03 15.25 -8.82
C GLU A 165 3.78 15.97 -7.48
N ASN A 166 2.61 15.80 -6.89
CA ASN A 166 2.24 16.47 -5.65
C ASN A 166 2.27 15.53 -4.43
N ALA A 167 2.70 14.28 -4.62
CA ALA A 167 2.81 13.34 -3.51
C ALA A 167 3.84 13.80 -2.49
N ILE A 168 3.61 13.43 -1.24
CA ILE A 168 4.55 13.67 -0.14
C ILE A 168 5.02 12.35 0.46
N TYR A 169 6.25 12.34 0.96
CA TYR A 169 6.79 11.26 1.76
C TYR A 169 7.41 11.84 3.03
N SER A 170 6.92 11.39 4.19
CA SER A 170 7.30 11.98 5.47
C SER A 170 7.33 10.95 6.59
N VAL A 171 8.32 11.04 7.48
CA VAL A 171 8.40 10.19 8.68
C VAL A 171 7.52 10.73 9.80
N ILE A 172 7.36 12.04 9.89
CA ILE A 172 6.51 12.72 10.87
C ILE A 172 5.39 13.46 10.15
N SER A 173 4.29 13.70 10.86
CA SER A 173 3.20 14.53 10.31
C SER A 173 3.70 15.93 9.95
N PRO A 174 3.20 16.48 8.86
CA PRO A 174 3.48 17.86 8.45
C PRO A 174 3.04 18.87 9.48
#